data_9b1ce8244322c4a951986d54c55735ac
#
_entry.id   9b1ce8244322c4a951986d54c55735ac
#
_cell.length_a   1.000
_cell.length_b   1.000
_cell.length_c   1.000
_cell.angle_alpha   90.00
_cell.angle_beta   90.00
_cell.angle_gamma   90.00
#
_symmetry.space_group_name_H-M   'P 1'
#
loop_
_entity.id
_entity.type
_entity.pdbx_description
1 polymer ?
#
loop_
_entity_poly.entity_id
_entity_poly.type
_entity_poly.pdbx_seq_one_letter_code
_entity_poly.pdbx_strand_id
1 'polypeptide(L)'
;MNKKIYNNLNVENLIKTEWFNQFNKEQQIEISQGVKENIDVSIYAKKEYNWEQMWQIRIGLKENLNVSLYAKKEFNYKEMKEIRLGLEDNLDVSIYAKTKFNFHQMRKIRKGLRDNLDVSKYTNPKFNADKMEEIRLKLLRESRLT
;
A
#
# COMPACT_ATOMS: atom_id res chain seq x y z
N MET A 1 11.77 -12.43 13.73
CA MET A 1 11.92 -13.78 13.18
C MET A 1 12.92 -13.78 12.03
N ASN A 2 13.82 -14.73 12.02
CA ASN A 2 14.98 -14.70 11.13
C ASN A 2 14.56 -15.09 9.68
N LYS A 3 14.98 -14.31 8.68
CA LYS A 3 14.73 -14.51 7.25
C LYS A 3 15.03 -15.95 6.77
N LYS A 4 15.95 -16.65 7.44
CA LYS A 4 16.32 -18.05 7.13
C LYS A 4 15.23 -19.08 7.44
N ILE A 5 14.29 -18.77 8.34
CA ILE A 5 13.25 -19.71 8.74
C ILE A 5 12.17 -19.84 7.65
N TYR A 6 11.88 -18.74 6.96
CA TYR A 6 10.85 -18.71 5.92
C TYR A 6 11.32 -19.33 4.61
N ASN A 7 12.60 -19.20 4.29
CA ASN A 7 13.15 -19.75 3.03
C ASN A 7 13.17 -21.28 2.98
N ASN A 8 13.06 -21.96 4.14
CA ASN A 8 13.07 -23.42 4.23
C ASN A 8 11.69 -24.01 4.57
N LEU A 9 10.66 -23.15 4.75
CA LEU A 9 9.30 -23.61 5.03
C LEU A 9 8.53 -23.72 3.73
N ASN A 10 8.11 -24.94 3.37
CA ASN A 10 7.04 -25.10 2.40
C ASN A 10 5.70 -24.92 3.12
N VAL A 11 4.63 -24.68 2.37
CA VAL A 11 3.29 -24.45 2.94
C VAL A 11 2.84 -25.63 3.79
N GLU A 12 3.20 -26.86 3.41
CA GLU A 12 2.85 -28.09 4.13
C GLU A 12 3.39 -28.12 5.55
N ASN A 13 4.63 -27.69 5.76
CA ASN A 13 5.22 -27.57 7.10
C ASN A 13 4.69 -26.38 7.86
N LEU A 14 4.42 -25.28 7.18
CA LEU A 14 3.94 -24.03 7.76
C LEU A 14 2.60 -24.20 8.49
N ILE A 15 1.65 -24.92 7.87
CA ILE A 15 0.29 -25.09 8.41
C ILE A 15 0.27 -25.88 9.73
N LYS A 16 1.35 -26.58 10.06
CA LYS A 16 1.49 -27.37 11.29
C LYS A 16 2.03 -26.57 12.45
N THR A 17 2.46 -25.32 12.22
CA THR A 17 3.07 -24.51 13.29
C THR A 17 2.00 -23.78 14.12
N GLU A 18 2.26 -23.62 15.42
CA GLU A 18 1.42 -22.82 16.31
C GLU A 18 1.41 -21.36 15.87
N TRP A 19 2.55 -20.87 15.39
CA TRP A 19 2.68 -19.51 14.89
C TRP A 19 1.68 -19.24 13.76
N PHE A 20 1.59 -20.14 12.78
CA PHE A 20 0.67 -19.99 11.65
C PHE A 20 -0.80 -20.08 12.12
N ASN A 21 -1.07 -20.99 13.05
CA ASN A 21 -2.44 -21.23 13.53
C ASN A 21 -2.99 -20.11 14.42
N GLN A 22 -2.18 -19.15 14.83
CA GLN A 22 -2.66 -17.97 15.55
C GLN A 22 -3.38 -16.96 14.63
N PHE A 23 -3.19 -17.07 13.32
CA PHE A 23 -3.84 -16.20 12.34
C PHE A 23 -5.20 -16.77 11.93
N ASN A 24 -6.13 -15.88 11.51
CA ASN A 24 -7.40 -16.34 10.97
C ASN A 24 -7.22 -16.93 9.57
N LYS A 25 -8.28 -17.54 9.00
CA LYS A 25 -8.18 -18.24 7.70
C LYS A 25 -7.75 -17.32 6.56
N GLU A 26 -8.29 -16.13 6.49
CA GLU A 26 -7.97 -15.17 5.43
C GLU A 26 -6.52 -14.72 5.52
N GLN A 27 -6.04 -14.44 6.74
CA GLN A 27 -4.64 -14.11 6.97
C GLN A 27 -3.71 -15.28 6.60
N GLN A 28 -4.11 -16.50 6.97
CA GLN A 28 -3.35 -17.71 6.64
C GLN A 28 -3.19 -17.89 5.13
N ILE A 29 -4.24 -17.61 4.36
CA ILE A 29 -4.19 -17.65 2.89
C ILE A 29 -3.13 -16.69 2.36
N GLU A 30 -3.12 -15.46 2.84
CA GLU A 30 -2.16 -14.46 2.40
C GLU A 30 -0.71 -14.82 2.79
N ILE A 31 -0.52 -15.36 3.98
CA ILE A 31 0.80 -15.84 4.43
C ILE A 31 1.26 -17.02 3.57
N SER A 32 0.39 -18.01 3.35
CA SER A 32 0.68 -19.18 2.52
C SER A 32 1.05 -18.78 1.09
N GLN A 33 0.31 -17.85 0.52
CA GLN A 33 0.57 -17.37 -0.84
C GLN A 33 1.94 -16.71 -0.93
N GLY A 34 2.31 -15.91 0.07
CA GLY A 34 3.63 -15.28 0.13
C GLY A 34 4.76 -16.29 0.20
N VAL A 35 4.59 -17.35 1.00
CA VAL A 35 5.57 -18.45 1.09
C VAL A 35 5.73 -19.14 -0.28
N LYS A 36 4.62 -19.44 -0.97
CA LYS A 36 4.64 -20.03 -2.31
C LYS A 36 5.37 -19.16 -3.32
N GLU A 37 5.26 -17.84 -3.18
CA GLU A 37 5.86 -16.86 -4.10
C GLU A 37 7.29 -16.46 -3.68
N ASN A 38 7.87 -17.13 -2.69
CA ASN A 38 9.20 -16.83 -2.12
C ASN A 38 9.33 -15.39 -1.60
N ILE A 39 8.25 -14.86 -1.06
CA ILE A 39 8.22 -13.53 -0.46
C ILE A 39 8.58 -13.63 1.02
N ASP A 40 9.30 -12.63 1.53
CA ASP A 40 9.58 -12.52 2.96
C ASP A 40 8.31 -12.13 3.71
N VAL A 41 7.53 -13.14 4.12
CA VAL A 41 6.24 -12.94 4.79
C VAL A 41 6.38 -12.29 6.17
N SER A 42 7.58 -12.25 6.77
CA SER A 42 7.79 -11.62 8.07
C SER A 42 7.43 -10.13 8.06
N ILE A 43 7.45 -9.52 6.88
CA ILE A 43 7.13 -8.10 6.73
C ILE A 43 5.65 -7.84 7.01
N TYR A 44 4.76 -8.80 6.66
CA TYR A 44 3.32 -8.61 6.83
C TYR A 44 2.62 -9.65 7.71
N ALA A 45 3.29 -10.74 8.06
CA ALA A 45 2.68 -11.79 8.90
C ALA A 45 2.61 -11.33 10.36
N LYS A 46 1.73 -10.39 10.61
CA LYS A 46 1.49 -9.76 11.90
C LYS A 46 -0.02 -9.69 12.14
N LYS A 47 -0.44 -10.00 13.36
CA LYS A 47 -1.86 -10.01 13.73
C LYS A 47 -2.56 -8.66 13.57
N GLU A 48 -1.79 -7.56 13.64
CA GLU A 48 -2.30 -6.20 13.50
C GLU A 48 -2.77 -5.86 12.08
N TYR A 49 -2.36 -6.65 11.08
CA TYR A 49 -2.81 -6.48 9.70
C TYR A 49 -3.98 -7.42 9.43
N ASN A 50 -5.07 -6.91 8.87
CA ASN A 50 -6.11 -7.76 8.30
C ASN A 50 -5.65 -8.33 6.97
N TRP A 51 -6.40 -9.26 6.38
CA TRP A 51 -5.97 -9.93 5.15
C TRP A 51 -5.86 -8.96 3.96
N GLU A 52 -6.72 -7.94 3.90
CA GLU A 52 -6.65 -6.95 2.81
C GLU A 52 -5.37 -6.12 2.89
N GLN A 53 -4.96 -5.74 4.10
CA GLN A 53 -3.67 -5.06 4.30
C GLN A 53 -2.51 -5.97 3.94
N MET A 54 -2.55 -7.23 4.37
CA MET A 54 -1.54 -8.23 4.04
C MET A 54 -1.42 -8.40 2.52
N TRP A 55 -2.56 -8.44 1.82
CA TRP A 55 -2.60 -8.57 0.36
C TRP A 55 -1.89 -7.40 -0.32
N GLN A 56 -2.15 -6.16 0.13
CA GLN A 56 -1.50 -4.98 -0.44
C GLN A 56 0.02 -5.01 -0.24
N ILE A 57 0.47 -5.46 0.94
CA ILE A 57 1.90 -5.57 1.22
C ILE A 57 2.53 -6.69 0.38
N ARG A 58 1.87 -7.86 0.31
CA ARG A 58 2.37 -8.99 -0.48
C ARG A 58 2.55 -8.63 -1.95
N ILE A 59 1.56 -8.00 -2.56
CA ILE A 59 1.65 -7.58 -3.96
C ILE A 59 2.78 -6.58 -4.16
N GLY A 60 2.95 -5.62 -3.25
CA GLY A 60 4.06 -4.68 -3.32
C GLY A 60 5.42 -5.36 -3.26
N LEU A 61 5.56 -6.34 -2.36
CA LEU A 61 6.80 -7.14 -2.26
C LEU A 61 7.06 -7.95 -3.53
N LYS A 62 6.02 -8.54 -4.10
CA LYS A 62 6.11 -9.28 -5.37
C LYS A 62 6.59 -8.40 -6.52
N GLU A 63 6.20 -7.14 -6.52
CA GLU A 63 6.58 -6.15 -7.53
C GLU A 63 7.88 -5.40 -7.19
N ASN A 64 8.57 -5.81 -6.12
CA ASN A 64 9.82 -5.19 -5.64
C ASN A 64 9.67 -3.70 -5.29
N LEU A 65 8.50 -3.31 -4.79
CA LEU A 65 8.26 -1.95 -4.33
C LEU A 65 8.78 -1.73 -2.90
N ASN A 66 9.07 -0.48 -2.56
CA ASN A 66 9.44 -0.12 -1.19
C ASN A 66 8.20 -0.06 -0.30
N VAL A 67 7.75 -1.23 0.16
CA VAL A 67 6.54 -1.35 0.99
C VAL A 67 6.66 -0.68 2.35
N SER A 68 7.87 -0.37 2.80
CA SER A 68 8.07 0.31 4.08
C SER A 68 7.34 1.65 4.15
N LEU A 69 7.04 2.24 3.00
CA LEU A 69 6.33 3.51 2.91
C LEU A 69 4.85 3.37 3.26
N TYR A 70 4.28 2.15 3.19
CA TYR A 70 2.87 1.94 3.51
C TYR A 70 2.58 0.73 4.42
N ALA A 71 3.55 -0.13 4.69
CA ALA A 71 3.37 -1.29 5.56
C ALA A 71 3.29 -0.84 7.02
N LYS A 72 2.21 -0.18 7.37
CA LYS A 72 1.92 0.39 8.69
C LYS A 72 0.46 0.12 9.02
N LYS A 73 0.18 -0.32 10.26
CA LYS A 73 -1.19 -0.64 10.69
C LYS A 73 -2.14 0.56 10.61
N GLU A 74 -1.62 1.79 10.66
CA GLU A 74 -2.38 3.04 10.63
C GLU A 74 -3.02 3.29 9.26
N PHE A 75 -2.51 2.67 8.20
CA PHE A 75 -3.11 2.76 6.88
C PHE A 75 -4.09 1.59 6.67
N ASN A 76 -5.32 1.88 6.30
CA ASN A 76 -6.24 0.83 5.87
C ASN A 76 -5.83 0.32 4.48
N TYR A 77 -6.44 -0.79 4.02
CA TYR A 77 -6.03 -1.40 2.75
C TYR A 77 -6.27 -0.49 1.54
N LYS A 78 -7.27 0.40 1.60
CA LYS A 78 -7.56 1.34 0.50
C LYS A 78 -6.50 2.43 0.43
N GLU A 79 -6.04 2.91 1.56
CA GLU A 79 -4.93 3.86 1.65
C GLU A 79 -3.62 3.21 1.19
N MET A 80 -3.35 1.99 1.66
CA MET A 80 -2.21 1.21 1.20
C MET A 80 -2.21 1.03 -0.32
N LYS A 81 -3.38 0.76 -0.90
CA LYS A 81 -3.54 0.62 -2.36
C LYS A 81 -3.15 1.89 -3.10
N GLU A 82 -3.60 3.04 -2.64
CA GLU A 82 -3.28 4.31 -3.29
C GLU A 82 -1.77 4.61 -3.22
N ILE A 83 -1.11 4.25 -2.13
CA ILE A 83 0.34 4.41 -2.01
C ILE A 83 1.05 3.40 -2.92
N ARG A 84 0.62 2.13 -2.93
CA ARG A 84 1.19 1.10 -3.79
C ARG A 84 1.10 1.49 -5.28
N LEU A 85 -0.06 1.96 -5.72
CA LEU A 85 -0.25 2.40 -7.11
C LEU A 85 0.69 3.56 -7.47
N GLY A 86 0.91 4.49 -6.55
CA GLY A 86 1.87 5.57 -6.75
C GLY A 86 3.31 5.05 -6.91
N LEU A 87 3.68 4.07 -6.10
CA LEU A 87 4.99 3.42 -6.20
C LEU A 87 5.17 2.67 -7.53
N GLU A 88 4.11 2.01 -8.02
CA GLU A 88 4.13 1.34 -9.33
C GLU A 88 4.39 2.33 -10.46
N ASP A 89 3.90 3.55 -10.34
CA ASP A 89 4.07 4.62 -11.31
C ASP A 89 5.32 5.47 -11.06
N ASN A 90 6.20 5.06 -10.15
CA ASN A 90 7.42 5.77 -9.76
C ASN A 90 7.16 7.21 -9.28
N LEU A 91 6.03 7.44 -8.63
CA LEU A 91 5.69 8.75 -8.08
C LEU A 91 6.31 8.95 -6.69
N ASP A 92 6.53 10.20 -6.32
CA ASP A 92 6.95 10.54 -4.96
C ASP A 92 5.77 10.46 -4.00
N VAL A 93 5.50 9.24 -3.50
CA VAL A 93 4.38 8.99 -2.60
C VAL A 93 4.55 9.63 -1.23
N SER A 94 5.76 10.07 -0.87
CA SER A 94 5.99 10.75 0.41
C SER A 94 5.12 12.00 0.56
N ILE A 95 4.69 12.56 -0.56
CA ILE A 95 3.82 13.73 -0.58
C ILE A 95 2.46 13.43 0.07
N TYR A 96 1.93 12.19 -0.11
CA TYR A 96 0.60 11.84 0.37
C TYR A 96 0.54 10.60 1.28
N ALA A 97 1.61 9.84 1.42
CA ALA A 97 1.64 8.65 2.28
C ALA A 97 1.67 9.07 3.76
N LYS A 98 0.58 9.68 4.21
CA LYS A 98 0.43 10.28 5.54
C LYS A 98 -0.99 9.99 6.06
N THR A 99 -1.09 9.68 7.34
CA THR A 99 -2.37 9.33 7.98
C THR A 99 -3.38 10.48 8.00
N LYS A 100 -2.93 11.70 7.77
CA LYS A 100 -3.82 12.87 7.70
C LYS A 100 -4.68 12.92 6.44
N PHE A 101 -4.36 12.09 5.44
CA PHE A 101 -5.16 11.96 4.21
C PHE A 101 -5.93 10.64 4.23
N ASN A 102 -7.18 10.65 3.80
CA ASN A 102 -7.93 9.43 3.53
C ASN A 102 -7.61 8.94 2.10
N PHE A 103 -8.10 7.75 1.73
CA PHE A 103 -7.77 7.18 0.43
C PHE A 103 -8.34 7.99 -0.75
N HIS A 104 -9.46 8.67 -0.57
CA HIS A 104 -10.03 9.53 -1.62
C HIS A 104 -9.12 10.73 -1.89
N GLN A 105 -8.62 11.37 -0.84
CA GLN A 105 -7.66 12.46 -0.95
C GLN A 105 -6.35 11.99 -1.56
N MET A 106 -5.83 10.85 -1.10
CA MET A 106 -4.61 10.23 -1.63
C MET A 106 -4.73 9.99 -3.14
N ARG A 107 -5.89 9.52 -3.59
CA ARG A 107 -6.14 9.25 -5.02
C ARG A 107 -6.05 10.52 -5.85
N LYS A 108 -6.61 11.63 -5.36
CA LYS A 108 -6.57 12.91 -6.08
C LYS A 108 -5.15 13.46 -6.17
N ILE A 109 -4.38 13.31 -5.10
CA ILE A 109 -2.98 13.72 -5.11
C ILE A 109 -2.17 12.82 -6.06
N ARG A 110 -2.36 11.50 -6.00
CA ARG A 110 -1.70 10.55 -6.87
C ARG A 110 -1.96 10.86 -8.36
N LYS A 111 -3.22 11.11 -8.71
CA LYS A 111 -3.59 11.45 -10.10
C LYS A 111 -2.92 12.74 -10.56
N GLY A 112 -2.84 13.74 -9.68
CA GLY A 112 -2.14 14.98 -10.01
C GLY A 112 -0.65 14.76 -10.25
N LEU A 113 -0.01 13.97 -9.41
CA LEU A 113 1.39 13.62 -9.57
C LEU A 113 1.63 12.87 -10.89
N ARG A 114 0.75 11.93 -11.22
CA ARG A 114 0.82 11.18 -12.48
C ARG A 114 0.71 12.11 -13.70
N ASP A 115 -0.11 13.14 -13.61
CA ASP A 115 -0.33 14.11 -14.68
C ASP A 115 0.67 15.26 -14.63
N ASN A 116 1.71 15.18 -13.79
CA ASN A 116 2.78 16.19 -13.65
C ASN A 116 2.25 17.56 -13.22
N LEU A 117 1.19 17.60 -12.45
CA LEU A 117 0.62 18.84 -11.94
C LEU A 117 1.32 19.29 -10.64
N ASP A 118 1.26 20.58 -10.35
CA ASP A 118 1.74 21.13 -9.08
C ASP A 118 0.71 20.82 -7.98
N VAL A 119 0.82 19.62 -7.38
CA VAL A 119 -0.12 19.16 -6.35
C VAL A 119 -0.02 19.98 -5.06
N SER A 120 1.05 20.77 -4.87
CA SER A 120 1.16 21.64 -3.70
C SER A 120 -0.01 22.62 -3.58
N LYS A 121 -0.67 22.89 -4.69
CA LYS A 121 -1.84 23.75 -4.75
C LYS A 121 -3.05 23.18 -4.00
N TYR A 122 -3.10 21.84 -3.79
CA TYR A 122 -4.25 21.22 -3.12
C TYR A 122 -3.89 20.12 -2.11
N THR A 123 -2.62 19.88 -1.86
CA THR A 123 -2.17 18.89 -0.86
C THR A 123 -2.37 19.46 0.55
N ASN A 124 -3.61 19.61 0.94
CA ASN A 124 -4.03 20.15 2.22
C ASN A 124 -5.14 19.26 2.78
N PRO A 125 -4.95 18.65 3.98
CA PRO A 125 -5.95 17.73 4.54
C PRO A 125 -7.28 18.40 4.84
N LYS A 126 -7.35 19.72 4.90
CA LYS A 126 -8.59 20.49 5.08
C LYS A 126 -9.46 20.47 3.83
N PHE A 127 -8.87 20.24 2.65
CA PHE A 127 -9.64 20.09 1.43
C PHE A 127 -10.17 18.66 1.34
N ASN A 128 -11.48 18.51 1.20
CA ASN A 128 -12.03 17.18 0.92
C ASN A 128 -11.68 16.74 -0.50
N ALA A 129 -11.95 15.48 -0.82
CA ALA A 129 -11.58 14.91 -2.12
C ALA A 129 -12.27 15.67 -3.29
N ASP A 130 -13.49 16.13 -3.10
CA ASP A 130 -14.20 16.88 -4.14
C ASP A 130 -13.53 18.22 -4.43
N LYS A 131 -13.09 18.92 -3.39
CA LYS A 131 -12.36 20.19 -3.54
C LYS A 131 -11.00 19.97 -4.20
N MET A 132 -10.31 18.91 -3.81
CA MET A 132 -9.06 18.51 -4.44
C MET A 132 -9.25 18.23 -5.94
N GLU A 133 -10.33 17.53 -6.29
CA GLU A 133 -10.66 17.22 -7.70
C GLU A 133 -10.94 18.48 -8.49
N GLU A 134 -11.68 19.42 -7.91
CA GLU A 134 -11.96 20.72 -8.54
C GLU A 134 -10.65 21.44 -8.90
N ILE A 135 -9.71 21.50 -7.95
CA ILE A 135 -8.44 22.17 -8.15
C ILE A 135 -7.59 21.41 -9.16
N ARG A 136 -7.56 20.07 -9.07
CA ARG A 136 -6.81 19.21 -10.00
C ARG A 136 -7.27 19.42 -11.43
N LEU A 137 -8.57 19.42 -11.67
CA LEU A 137 -9.14 19.63 -13.01
C LEU A 137 -8.82 21.03 -13.56
N LYS A 138 -8.84 22.04 -12.70
CA LYS A 138 -8.43 23.38 -13.09
C LYS A 138 -6.98 23.43 -13.53
N LEU A 139 -6.09 22.84 -12.73
CA LEU A 139 -4.67 22.76 -13.05
C LEU A 139 -4.42 21.99 -14.35
N LEU A 140 -5.16 20.90 -14.57
CA LEU A 140 -5.06 20.09 -15.77
C LEU A 140 -5.47 20.90 -17.01
N ARG A 141 -6.55 21.65 -16.93
CA ARG A 141 -6.97 22.54 -18.03
C ARG A 141 -5.92 23.61 -18.33
N GLU A 142 -5.39 24.24 -17.29
CA GLU A 142 -4.36 25.27 -17.44
C GLU A 142 -3.09 24.72 -18.09
N SER A 143 -2.70 23.48 -17.75
CA SER A 143 -1.53 22.82 -18.32
C SER A 143 -1.65 22.57 -19.82
N ARG A 144 -2.89 22.42 -20.33
CA ARG A 144 -3.17 22.19 -21.75
C ARG A 144 -3.16 23.45 -22.58
N LEU A 145 -3.21 24.63 -21.94
CA LEU A 145 -3.23 25.91 -22.62
C LEU A 145 -1.80 26.46 -22.87
N THR A 146 -0.81 25.84 -22.27
CA THR A 146 0.60 26.16 -22.48
C THR A 146 1.23 25.10 -23.38
#